data_0c8396c78f133ecbb96aec41d776aca7
#
_entry.id   0c8396c78f133ecbb96aec41d776aca7
#
_cell.length_a   1.000
_cell.length_b   1.000
_cell.length_c   1.000
_cell.angle_alpha   90.00
_cell.angle_beta   90.00
_cell.angle_gamma   90.00
#
_symmetry.space_group_name_H-M   'P 1'
#
loop_
_entity.id
_entity.type
_entity.pdbx_description
1 polymer ?
#
loop_
_entity_poly.entity_id
_entity_poly.type
_entity_poly.pdbx_seq_one_letter_code
_entity_poly.pdbx_strand_id
1 'polypeptide(L)'
;RRRRVSVDGLRISANAHLIMPYHLLLDLAGEQKLGKLEIGTTRRGIGPCYADKAARLGIRMQDLLDPKILRKKISAALEPKRLTLRPHAKDPRLDLHAMVEEYVTYGHRLEQYIADTSRLATEYLDAGRTVLFEGAQGAMLDIDHGTYPFVTSSNPVAGAACIGSGVGPKDIDEIWGIAKAYVTRVGAGPFPTELEGELADELRARGREYGTTTGRPRRIGWLDLVALRYAARINTLTALVMTKLDVLSGLDPVCVCTAYRSAEGADLDHFPYHQTVLHHVTPHLVELPGWDDDIGDCRTLDELPEAARGYLEFVSEFLGVPVALVGVGPGRDQVIWARREAAIAG
;
A
#
# COMPACT_ATOMS: atom_id res chain seq x y z
N ARG A 1 2.32 -17.81 -17.15
CA ARG A 1 1.86 -17.40 -18.52
C ARG A 1 2.01 -15.88 -18.59
N ARG A 2 2.87 -15.35 -19.50
CA ARG A 2 2.95 -13.90 -19.76
C ARG A 2 1.63 -13.47 -20.37
N ARG A 3 0.89 -12.58 -19.69
CA ARG A 3 -0.28 -11.92 -20.27
C ARG A 3 0.22 -11.00 -21.39
N ARG A 4 -0.29 -11.16 -22.61
CA ARG A 4 -0.04 -10.23 -23.71
C ARG A 4 -0.93 -9.02 -23.47
N VAL A 5 -0.37 -7.95 -22.88
CA VAL A 5 -1.05 -6.67 -22.70
C VAL A 5 -0.35 -5.69 -23.65
N SER A 6 -1.13 -4.93 -24.46
CA SER A 6 -0.59 -3.82 -25.24
C SER A 6 -0.06 -2.75 -24.29
N VAL A 7 1.09 -2.19 -24.64
CA VAL A 7 1.72 -1.08 -23.92
C VAL A 7 1.66 0.23 -24.72
N ASP A 8 0.89 0.30 -25.79
CA ASP A 8 0.80 1.47 -26.68
C ASP A 8 0.30 2.71 -25.92
N GLY A 9 -0.62 2.50 -24.97
CA GLY A 9 -1.14 3.56 -24.10
C GLY A 9 -0.24 3.89 -22.89
N LEU A 10 0.86 3.14 -22.65
CA LEU A 10 1.71 3.40 -21.49
C LEU A 10 2.33 4.79 -21.56
N ARG A 11 2.30 5.51 -20.45
CA ARG A 11 3.07 6.75 -20.25
C ARG A 11 3.77 6.69 -18.90
N ILE A 12 5.00 7.18 -18.87
CA ILE A 12 5.86 7.20 -17.68
C ILE A 12 6.16 8.65 -17.37
N SER A 13 5.88 9.09 -16.16
CA SER A 13 6.17 10.46 -15.75
C SER A 13 7.66 10.76 -15.91
N ALA A 14 7.98 11.81 -16.64
CA ALA A 14 9.33 12.35 -16.75
C ALA A 14 9.93 12.71 -15.39
N ASN A 15 9.08 13.01 -14.41
CA ASN A 15 9.45 13.37 -13.03
C ASN A 15 9.59 12.18 -12.08
N ALA A 16 9.23 10.96 -12.49
CA ALA A 16 9.37 9.78 -11.66
C ALA A 16 10.84 9.53 -11.29
N HIS A 17 11.08 9.24 -10.00
CA HIS A 17 12.43 8.94 -9.52
C HIS A 17 12.83 7.50 -9.80
N LEU A 18 14.11 7.29 -10.07
CA LEU A 18 14.70 5.99 -10.37
C LEU A 18 15.37 5.40 -9.13
N ILE A 19 15.09 4.14 -8.88
CA ILE A 19 15.86 3.35 -7.92
C ILE A 19 17.16 2.94 -8.62
N MET A 20 18.27 3.48 -8.14
CA MET A 20 19.59 3.16 -8.67
C MET A 20 20.20 1.95 -7.94
N PRO A 21 21.17 1.26 -8.55
CA PRO A 21 21.81 0.08 -7.93
C PRO A 21 22.38 0.35 -6.54
N TYR A 22 22.93 1.53 -6.30
CA TYR A 22 23.43 1.90 -4.98
C TYR A 22 22.33 2.05 -3.91
N HIS A 23 21.08 2.32 -4.29
CA HIS A 23 19.96 2.34 -3.34
C HIS A 23 19.68 0.97 -2.73
N LEU A 24 19.81 -0.12 -3.52
CA LEU A 24 19.65 -1.47 -2.99
C LEU A 24 20.74 -1.82 -1.97
N LEU A 25 21.99 -1.40 -2.23
CA LEU A 25 23.11 -1.61 -1.31
C LEU A 25 22.95 -0.79 -0.02
N LEU A 26 22.46 0.43 -0.13
CA LEU A 26 22.18 1.30 1.02
C LEU A 26 21.03 0.75 1.89
N ASP A 27 19.99 0.23 1.28
CA ASP A 27 18.86 -0.38 1.99
C ASP A 27 19.34 -1.60 2.79
N LEU A 28 20.13 -2.47 2.16
CA LEU A 28 20.75 -3.61 2.84
C LEU A 28 21.65 -3.17 4.00
N ALA A 29 22.52 -2.18 3.78
CA ALA A 29 23.44 -1.67 4.81
C ALA A 29 22.69 -0.98 5.97
N GLY A 30 21.57 -0.31 5.66
CA GLY A 30 20.69 0.32 6.64
C GLY A 30 20.06 -0.70 7.59
N GLU A 31 19.43 -1.74 7.04
CA GLU A 31 18.81 -2.82 7.82
C GLU A 31 19.84 -3.54 8.70
N GLN A 32 21.04 -3.84 8.17
CA GLN A 32 22.11 -4.45 8.94
C GLN A 32 22.57 -3.60 10.13
N LYS A 33 22.60 -2.27 9.98
CA LYS A 33 22.97 -1.35 11.07
C LYS A 33 21.92 -1.27 12.16
N LEU A 34 20.65 -1.39 11.82
CA LEU A 34 19.56 -1.34 12.80
C LEU A 34 19.51 -2.60 13.68
N GLY A 35 20.00 -3.75 13.21
CA GLY A 35 20.06 -4.99 13.97
C GLY A 35 18.69 -5.37 14.55
N LYS A 36 18.54 -5.33 15.88
CA LYS A 36 17.26 -5.65 16.56
C LYS A 36 16.13 -4.64 16.29
N LEU A 37 16.46 -3.46 15.78
CA LEU A 37 15.50 -2.40 15.42
C LEU A 37 15.20 -2.41 13.92
N GLU A 38 15.54 -3.49 13.21
CA GLU A 38 15.25 -3.58 11.78
C GLU A 38 13.75 -3.38 11.51
N ILE A 39 13.46 -2.61 10.47
CA ILE A 39 12.09 -2.32 10.03
C ILE A 39 11.50 -3.52 9.28
N GLY A 40 12.36 -4.36 8.72
CA GLY A 40 11.97 -5.49 7.89
C GLY A 40 11.65 -5.08 6.45
N THR A 41 12.43 -4.17 5.88
CA THR A 41 12.24 -3.66 4.52
C THR A 41 12.26 -4.77 3.47
N THR A 42 11.73 -4.49 2.29
CA THR A 42 11.79 -5.42 1.14
C THR A 42 13.16 -5.44 0.46
N ARG A 43 14.11 -4.63 0.91
CA ARG A 43 15.47 -4.48 0.36
C ARG A 43 15.48 -4.11 -1.12
N ARG A 44 14.49 -3.30 -1.54
CA ARG A 44 14.33 -2.81 -2.92
C ARG A 44 14.85 -1.40 -3.14
N GLY A 45 15.49 -0.78 -2.15
CA GLY A 45 16.08 0.55 -2.26
C GLY A 45 15.07 1.69 -2.21
N ILE A 46 13.84 1.44 -1.77
CA ILE A 46 12.78 2.46 -1.73
C ILE A 46 13.16 3.59 -0.79
N GLY A 47 13.51 3.27 0.48
CA GLY A 47 13.89 4.26 1.48
C GLY A 47 15.05 5.16 1.03
N PRO A 48 16.19 4.61 0.61
CA PRO A 48 17.31 5.39 0.09
C PRO A 48 16.97 6.24 -1.14
N CYS A 49 16.08 5.76 -2.03
CA CYS A 49 15.62 6.55 -3.18
C CYS A 49 14.78 7.76 -2.74
N TYR A 50 13.89 7.61 -1.77
CA TYR A 50 13.14 8.73 -1.19
C TYR A 50 14.03 9.70 -0.42
N ALA A 51 15.06 9.20 0.28
CA ALA A 51 16.07 10.05 0.92
C ALA A 51 16.79 10.92 -0.12
N ASP A 52 17.19 10.35 -1.24
CA ASP A 52 17.80 11.11 -2.35
C ASP A 52 16.83 12.11 -2.99
N LYS A 53 15.57 11.75 -3.13
CA LYS A 53 14.53 12.69 -3.60
C LYS A 53 14.44 13.90 -2.68
N ALA A 54 14.36 13.69 -1.37
CA ALA A 54 14.27 14.75 -0.37
C ALA A 54 15.56 15.60 -0.31
N ALA A 55 16.74 14.97 -0.44
CA ALA A 55 18.03 15.64 -0.53
C ALA A 55 18.28 16.32 -1.90
N ARG A 56 17.39 16.16 -2.87
CA ARG A 56 17.51 16.69 -4.24
C ARG A 56 18.71 16.12 -5.03
N LEU A 57 19.11 14.90 -4.69
CA LEU A 57 20.14 14.11 -5.37
C LEU A 57 19.52 13.01 -6.26
N GLY A 58 18.20 12.86 -6.24
CA GLY A 58 17.50 11.80 -6.97
C GLY A 58 17.63 11.93 -8.50
N ILE A 59 17.72 10.78 -9.15
CA ILE A 59 17.74 10.67 -10.62
C ILE A 59 16.29 10.48 -11.07
N ARG A 60 15.87 11.23 -12.11
CA ARG A 60 14.51 11.17 -12.69
C ARG A 60 14.52 10.49 -14.05
N MET A 61 13.36 10.02 -14.48
CA MET A 61 13.19 9.40 -15.80
C MET A 61 13.69 10.27 -16.96
N GLN A 62 13.45 11.58 -16.92
CA GLN A 62 13.94 12.51 -17.94
C GLN A 62 15.47 12.59 -18.04
N ASP A 63 16.19 12.30 -16.96
CA ASP A 63 17.65 12.35 -16.93
C ASP A 63 18.28 11.25 -17.80
N LEU A 64 17.54 10.17 -18.08
CA LEU A 64 17.98 9.09 -18.96
C LEU A 64 18.19 9.52 -20.41
N LEU A 65 17.54 10.62 -20.81
CA LEU A 65 17.57 11.13 -22.18
C LEU A 65 18.81 12.00 -22.46
N ASP A 66 19.59 12.35 -21.42
CA ASP A 66 20.84 13.10 -21.56
C ASP A 66 21.98 12.39 -20.82
N PRO A 67 22.86 11.66 -21.55
CA PRO A 67 23.96 10.91 -20.96
C PRO A 67 24.94 11.76 -20.14
N LYS A 68 25.12 13.04 -20.49
CA LYS A 68 26.04 13.95 -19.80
C LYS A 68 25.45 14.38 -18.45
N ILE A 69 24.17 14.76 -18.46
CA ILE A 69 23.43 15.11 -17.22
C ILE A 69 23.32 13.89 -16.32
N LEU A 70 22.95 12.73 -16.87
CA LEU A 70 22.84 11.48 -16.13
C LEU A 70 24.14 11.15 -15.40
N ARG A 71 25.29 11.14 -16.11
CA ARG A 71 26.61 10.89 -15.50
C ARG A 71 26.92 11.87 -14.38
N LYS A 72 26.69 13.17 -14.61
CA LYS A 72 26.94 14.21 -13.61
C LYS A 72 26.11 14.01 -12.35
N LYS A 73 24.81 13.71 -12.50
CA LYS A 73 23.89 13.49 -11.39
C LYS A 73 24.22 12.21 -10.62
N ILE A 74 24.51 11.10 -11.28
CA ILE A 74 24.90 9.85 -10.62
C ILE A 74 26.20 10.06 -9.82
N SER A 75 27.19 10.73 -10.41
CA SER A 75 28.45 11.03 -9.70
C SER A 75 28.21 11.87 -8.46
N ALA A 76 27.39 12.90 -8.56
CA ALA A 76 27.03 13.76 -7.43
C ALA A 76 26.24 13.02 -6.34
N ALA A 77 25.32 12.11 -6.74
CA ALA A 77 24.56 11.31 -5.81
C ALA A 77 25.39 10.26 -5.07
N LEU A 78 26.42 9.70 -5.71
CA LEU A 78 27.33 8.72 -5.09
C LEU A 78 28.28 9.35 -4.09
N GLU A 79 28.69 10.58 -4.28
CA GLU A 79 29.73 11.24 -3.45
C GLU A 79 29.43 11.18 -1.95
N PRO A 80 28.27 11.65 -1.45
CA PRO A 80 27.98 11.60 -0.01
C PRO A 80 27.79 10.18 0.52
N LYS A 81 27.65 9.18 -0.34
CA LYS A 81 27.38 7.77 0.01
C LYS A 81 28.65 6.92 0.08
N ARG A 82 29.80 7.45 -0.37
CA ARG A 82 31.05 6.70 -0.45
C ARG A 82 31.46 6.03 0.86
N LEU A 83 31.30 6.72 1.98
CA LEU A 83 31.67 6.18 3.28
C LEU A 83 30.78 4.98 3.64
N THR A 84 29.48 5.10 3.47
CA THR A 84 28.51 4.01 3.78
C THR A 84 28.70 2.84 2.83
N LEU A 85 29.02 3.10 1.56
CA LEU A 85 29.20 2.07 0.54
C LEU A 85 30.63 1.48 0.52
N ARG A 86 31.54 1.96 1.37
CA ARG A 86 32.93 1.46 1.44
C ARG A 86 33.06 -0.05 1.54
N PRO A 87 32.23 -0.77 2.33
CA PRO A 87 32.26 -2.24 2.37
C PRO A 87 31.95 -2.91 1.02
N HIS A 88 31.22 -2.20 0.16
CA HIS A 88 30.79 -2.65 -1.17
C HIS A 88 31.58 -2.00 -2.31
N ALA A 89 32.71 -1.32 -2.03
CA ALA A 89 33.46 -0.53 -3.01
C ALA A 89 33.91 -1.33 -4.27
N LYS A 90 34.00 -2.65 -4.17
CA LYS A 90 34.33 -3.56 -5.28
C LYS A 90 33.10 -4.13 -6.00
N ASP A 91 31.89 -3.76 -5.58
CA ASP A 91 30.67 -4.26 -6.20
C ASP A 91 30.53 -3.63 -7.60
N PRO A 92 30.41 -4.44 -8.67
CA PRO A 92 30.33 -3.95 -10.03
C PRO A 92 29.12 -3.02 -10.26
N ARG A 93 28.09 -3.12 -9.42
CA ARG A 93 26.92 -2.22 -9.46
C ARG A 93 27.25 -0.77 -9.10
N LEU A 94 28.41 -0.51 -8.53
CA LEU A 94 28.90 0.84 -8.20
C LEU A 94 29.83 1.44 -9.26
N ASP A 95 30.10 0.72 -10.34
CA ASP A 95 30.87 1.27 -11.45
C ASP A 95 30.06 2.35 -12.16
N LEU A 96 30.56 3.57 -12.10
CA LEU A 96 29.86 4.74 -12.64
C LEU A 96 29.68 4.63 -14.17
N HIS A 97 30.67 4.10 -14.87
CA HIS A 97 30.60 4.00 -16.33
C HIS A 97 29.57 2.98 -16.77
N ALA A 98 29.65 1.78 -16.23
CA ALA A 98 28.69 0.72 -16.51
C ALA A 98 27.24 1.13 -16.14
N MET A 99 27.07 1.79 -15.00
CA MET A 99 25.76 2.28 -14.57
C MET A 99 25.18 3.31 -15.55
N VAL A 100 26.00 4.25 -16.01
CA VAL A 100 25.56 5.26 -17.01
C VAL A 100 25.18 4.60 -18.32
N GLU A 101 25.98 3.66 -18.84
CA GLU A 101 25.69 2.95 -20.09
C GLU A 101 24.41 2.14 -20.02
N GLU A 102 24.21 1.42 -18.91
CA GLU A 102 23.00 0.64 -18.69
C GLU A 102 21.76 1.53 -18.67
N TYR A 103 21.80 2.64 -17.92
CA TYR A 103 20.64 3.52 -17.77
C TYR A 103 20.37 4.37 -19.01
N VAL A 104 21.39 4.72 -19.80
CA VAL A 104 21.21 5.31 -21.15
C VAL A 104 20.50 4.31 -22.07
N THR A 105 20.88 3.04 -22.02
CA THR A 105 20.21 1.99 -22.79
C THR A 105 18.73 1.87 -22.39
N TYR A 106 18.42 1.95 -21.10
CA TYR A 106 17.02 2.01 -20.64
C TYR A 106 16.32 3.28 -21.15
N GLY A 107 17.01 4.42 -21.16
CA GLY A 107 16.51 5.68 -21.72
C GLY A 107 16.03 5.53 -23.15
N HIS A 108 16.87 5.03 -24.04
CA HIS A 108 16.52 4.79 -25.45
C HIS A 108 15.33 3.84 -25.63
N ARG A 109 15.22 2.80 -24.78
CA ARG A 109 14.09 1.86 -24.85
C ARG A 109 12.78 2.46 -24.36
N LEU A 110 12.84 3.41 -23.43
CA LEU A 110 11.67 3.98 -22.74
C LEU A 110 11.30 5.37 -23.26
N GLU A 111 12.13 6.00 -24.10
CA GLU A 111 11.96 7.38 -24.58
C GLU A 111 10.53 7.65 -25.09
N GLN A 112 9.98 6.74 -25.90
CA GLN A 112 8.64 6.87 -26.47
C GLN A 112 7.50 6.88 -25.42
N TYR A 113 7.76 6.41 -24.19
CA TYR A 113 6.80 6.35 -23.12
C TYR A 113 6.97 7.48 -22.11
N ILE A 114 8.14 8.16 -22.10
CA ILE A 114 8.41 9.25 -21.16
C ILE A 114 7.60 10.47 -21.57
N ALA A 115 6.79 11.00 -20.64
CA ALA A 115 5.88 12.10 -20.96
C ALA A 115 5.65 13.01 -19.76
N ASP A 116 5.08 14.17 -20.01
CA ASP A 116 4.44 15.02 -19.00
C ASP A 116 3.08 14.46 -18.64
N THR A 117 3.07 13.55 -17.67
CA THR A 117 1.86 12.86 -17.24
C THR A 117 0.91 13.75 -16.44
N SER A 118 1.40 14.85 -15.84
CA SER A 118 0.54 15.81 -15.16
C SER A 118 -0.36 16.51 -16.18
N ARG A 119 0.23 17.01 -17.25
CA ARG A 119 -0.52 17.61 -18.34
C ARG A 119 -1.51 16.62 -18.97
N LEU A 120 -1.10 15.38 -19.22
CA LEU A 120 -1.98 14.36 -19.80
C LEU A 120 -3.19 14.04 -18.89
N ALA A 121 -2.97 13.95 -17.58
CA ALA A 121 -4.06 13.71 -16.63
C ALA A 121 -5.05 14.88 -16.64
N THR A 122 -4.57 16.12 -16.65
CA THR A 122 -5.41 17.31 -16.76
C THR A 122 -6.20 17.34 -18.08
N GLU A 123 -5.55 17.04 -19.21
CA GLU A 123 -6.22 16.98 -20.53
C GLU A 123 -7.35 15.93 -20.54
N TYR A 124 -7.20 14.80 -19.84
CA TYR A 124 -8.27 13.81 -19.74
C TYR A 124 -9.43 14.30 -18.87
N LEU A 125 -9.14 14.95 -17.75
CA LEU A 125 -10.16 15.53 -16.87
C LEU A 125 -10.92 16.66 -17.57
N ASP A 126 -10.23 17.57 -18.26
CA ASP A 126 -10.84 18.66 -19.04
C ASP A 126 -11.72 18.12 -20.18
N ALA A 127 -11.39 16.96 -20.72
CA ALA A 127 -12.19 16.25 -21.71
C ALA A 127 -13.37 15.47 -21.11
N GLY A 128 -13.63 15.58 -19.81
CA GLY A 128 -14.70 14.88 -19.09
C GLY A 128 -14.49 13.36 -18.98
N ARG A 129 -13.24 12.89 -19.08
CA ARG A 129 -12.93 11.46 -18.93
C ARG A 129 -12.70 11.09 -17.47
N THR A 130 -13.07 9.87 -17.13
CA THR A 130 -12.75 9.29 -15.83
C THR A 130 -11.26 8.93 -15.74
N VAL A 131 -10.59 9.41 -14.68
CA VAL A 131 -9.20 9.09 -14.38
C VAL A 131 -9.16 8.32 -13.07
N LEU A 132 -8.65 7.08 -13.11
CA LEU A 132 -8.46 6.24 -11.93
C LEU A 132 -7.04 6.38 -11.41
N PHE A 133 -6.91 6.82 -10.15
CA PHE A 133 -5.64 6.83 -9.42
C PHE A 133 -5.55 5.57 -8.55
N GLU A 134 -4.57 4.73 -8.81
CA GLU A 134 -4.31 3.53 -8.01
C GLU A 134 -3.11 3.77 -7.10
N GLY A 135 -3.35 3.72 -5.78
CA GLY A 135 -2.30 3.77 -4.77
C GLY A 135 -1.66 2.39 -4.55
N ALA A 136 -0.59 2.39 -3.78
CA ALA A 136 0.10 1.19 -3.34
C ALA A 136 0.24 1.19 -1.81
N GLN A 137 0.60 0.06 -1.20
CA GLN A 137 0.71 -0.17 0.24
C GLN A 137 -0.64 0.00 0.96
N GLY A 138 -0.68 0.74 2.07
CA GLY A 138 -1.87 1.01 2.85
C GLY A 138 -1.65 2.17 3.82
N ALA A 139 -2.73 2.78 4.30
CA ALA A 139 -2.71 4.00 5.11
C ALA A 139 -1.84 3.86 6.38
N MET A 140 -1.84 2.70 7.04
CA MET A 140 -1.00 2.48 8.25
C MET A 140 0.50 2.36 7.94
N LEU A 141 0.90 2.29 6.68
CA LEU A 141 2.30 2.34 6.23
C LEU A 141 2.73 3.73 5.74
N ASP A 142 1.87 4.74 5.83
CA ASP A 142 2.20 6.11 5.44
C ASP A 142 3.31 6.68 6.35
N ILE A 143 4.28 7.39 5.75
CA ILE A 143 5.43 7.91 6.49
C ILE A 143 5.05 8.95 7.55
N ASP A 144 3.98 9.70 7.31
CA ASP A 144 3.53 10.78 8.21
C ASP A 144 2.39 10.32 9.13
N HIS A 145 1.48 9.49 8.63
CA HIS A 145 0.24 9.10 9.30
C HIS A 145 0.17 7.62 9.72
N GLY A 146 1.16 6.83 9.34
CA GLY A 146 1.23 5.40 9.68
C GLY A 146 1.88 5.14 11.04
N THR A 147 2.18 3.87 11.26
CA THR A 147 2.83 3.37 12.50
C THR A 147 4.34 3.56 12.47
N TYR A 148 4.80 4.81 12.31
CA TYR A 148 6.23 5.15 12.27
C TYR A 148 6.99 4.61 13.49
N PRO A 149 8.20 4.01 13.37
CA PRO A 149 9.02 3.93 12.13
C PRO A 149 8.72 2.72 11.22
N PHE A 150 7.73 1.89 11.55
CA PHE A 150 7.38 0.67 10.80
C PHE A 150 6.46 1.00 9.62
N VAL A 151 6.95 1.81 8.71
CA VAL A 151 6.23 2.39 7.56
C VAL A 151 7.04 2.28 6.28
N THR A 152 6.42 2.59 5.13
CA THR A 152 7.17 2.87 3.90
C THR A 152 7.71 4.30 3.92
N SER A 153 8.68 4.60 3.07
CA SER A 153 9.20 5.98 2.93
C SER A 153 8.32 6.86 2.04
N SER A 154 7.17 6.40 1.65
CA SER A 154 6.20 7.11 0.81
C SER A 154 4.93 7.45 1.56
N ASN A 155 4.07 8.23 0.91
CA ASN A 155 2.73 8.53 1.39
C ASN A 155 1.69 7.71 0.59
N PRO A 156 1.19 6.57 1.12
CA PRO A 156 0.11 5.80 0.51
C PRO A 156 -1.29 6.42 0.67
N VAL A 157 -1.44 7.46 1.49
CA VAL A 157 -2.72 8.16 1.67
C VAL A 157 -3.19 8.83 0.38
N ALA A 158 -4.50 8.97 0.19
CA ALA A 158 -5.12 9.47 -1.05
C ALA A 158 -4.59 10.84 -1.50
N GLY A 159 -4.23 11.73 -0.56
CA GLY A 159 -3.63 13.02 -0.89
C GLY A 159 -2.33 12.92 -1.72
N ALA A 160 -1.63 11.79 -1.66
CA ALA A 160 -0.43 11.55 -2.46
C ALA A 160 -0.73 11.39 -3.96
N ALA A 161 -1.96 11.07 -4.35
CA ALA A 161 -2.37 11.04 -5.75
C ALA A 161 -2.18 12.41 -6.40
N CYS A 162 -2.57 13.49 -5.74
CA CYS A 162 -2.37 14.86 -6.21
C CYS A 162 -0.88 15.20 -6.36
N ILE A 163 -0.06 14.86 -5.36
CA ILE A 163 1.38 15.13 -5.38
C ILE A 163 2.07 14.34 -6.48
N GLY A 164 1.72 13.06 -6.65
CA GLY A 164 2.35 12.15 -7.60
C GLY A 164 1.94 12.40 -9.05
N SER A 165 0.68 12.75 -9.29
CA SER A 165 0.15 12.99 -10.63
C SER A 165 0.23 14.45 -11.08
N GLY A 166 0.23 15.41 -10.13
CA GLY A 166 0.13 16.83 -10.41
C GLY A 166 -1.30 17.31 -10.67
N VAL A 167 -2.30 16.47 -10.41
CA VAL A 167 -3.73 16.84 -10.45
C VAL A 167 -4.10 17.59 -9.18
N GLY A 168 -4.96 18.59 -9.29
CA GLY A 168 -5.42 19.38 -8.13
C GLY A 168 -6.33 18.58 -7.20
N PRO A 169 -6.34 18.90 -5.88
CA PRO A 169 -7.19 18.15 -4.93
C PRO A 169 -8.70 18.31 -5.17
N LYS A 170 -9.12 19.35 -5.88
CA LYS A 170 -10.54 19.56 -6.25
C LYS A 170 -11.01 18.71 -7.42
N ASP A 171 -10.06 18.11 -8.14
CA ASP A 171 -10.34 17.28 -9.29
C ASP A 171 -10.44 15.78 -8.90
N ILE A 172 -10.48 15.51 -7.59
CA ILE A 172 -10.72 14.17 -7.02
C ILE A 172 -12.17 14.13 -6.53
N ASP A 173 -13.02 13.42 -7.24
CA ASP A 173 -14.44 13.32 -6.93
C ASP A 173 -14.72 12.25 -5.87
N GLU A 174 -14.07 11.09 -6.00
CA GLU A 174 -14.29 9.95 -5.12
C GLU A 174 -12.98 9.33 -4.64
N ILE A 175 -13.00 8.83 -3.41
CA ILE A 175 -11.88 8.12 -2.80
C ILE A 175 -12.38 6.80 -2.22
N TRP A 176 -11.99 5.70 -2.87
CA TRP A 176 -12.40 4.37 -2.47
C TRP A 176 -11.30 3.70 -1.66
N GLY A 177 -11.62 3.33 -0.42
CA GLY A 177 -10.73 2.58 0.44
C GLY A 177 -10.87 1.08 0.21
N ILE A 178 -9.75 0.39 -0.04
CA ILE A 178 -9.76 -1.07 -0.13
C ILE A 178 -9.32 -1.65 1.21
N ALA A 179 -10.23 -2.36 1.87
CA ALA A 179 -9.96 -3.09 3.10
C ALA A 179 -10.19 -4.59 2.91
N LYS A 180 -9.53 -5.39 3.69
CA LYS A 180 -9.87 -6.82 3.85
C LYS A 180 -10.87 -6.97 4.99
N ALA A 181 -11.62 -8.05 4.98
CA ALA A 181 -12.49 -8.41 6.10
C ALA A 181 -11.71 -8.81 7.39
N TYR A 182 -10.40 -8.76 7.37
CA TYR A 182 -9.47 -8.96 8.48
C TYR A 182 -8.20 -8.14 8.21
N VAL A 183 -7.30 -8.02 9.17
CA VAL A 183 -6.07 -7.23 9.00
C VAL A 183 -4.86 -8.12 8.76
N THR A 184 -3.94 -7.66 7.93
CA THR A 184 -2.63 -8.31 7.75
C THR A 184 -1.49 -7.31 7.83
N ARG A 185 -0.35 -7.76 8.34
CA ARG A 185 0.86 -6.95 8.43
C ARG A 185 2.09 -7.75 8.01
N VAL A 186 3.00 -7.11 7.28
CA VAL A 186 4.34 -7.62 6.99
C VAL A 186 5.35 -6.85 7.84
N GLY A 187 6.32 -7.55 8.44
CA GLY A 187 7.38 -6.95 9.24
C GLY A 187 6.96 -6.61 10.67
N ALA A 188 7.81 -5.84 11.34
CA ALA A 188 7.63 -5.43 12.72
C ALA A 188 6.58 -4.33 12.88
N GLY A 189 6.35 -3.91 14.12
CA GLY A 189 5.45 -2.83 14.49
C GLY A 189 4.19 -3.30 15.21
N PRO A 190 3.42 -2.37 15.77
CA PRO A 190 2.23 -2.67 16.57
C PRO A 190 1.15 -3.32 15.72
N PHE A 191 0.44 -4.25 16.34
CA PHE A 191 -0.69 -4.95 15.72
C PHE A 191 -1.68 -5.38 16.81
N PRO A 192 -2.54 -4.48 17.28
CA PRO A 192 -3.39 -4.70 18.44
C PRO A 192 -4.30 -5.94 18.35
N THR A 193 -4.79 -6.25 17.15
CA THR A 193 -5.73 -7.36 16.90
C THR A 193 -5.05 -8.63 16.40
N GLU A 194 -3.72 -8.74 16.53
CA GLU A 194 -2.98 -9.91 16.04
C GLU A 194 -3.47 -11.20 16.65
N LEU A 195 -3.60 -12.21 15.78
CA LEU A 195 -3.94 -13.58 16.15
C LEU A 195 -2.69 -14.45 16.13
N GLU A 196 -2.66 -15.41 17.04
CA GLU A 196 -1.61 -16.42 17.14
C GLU A 196 -2.23 -17.83 17.11
N GLY A 197 -1.38 -18.85 16.93
CA GLY A 197 -1.79 -20.25 16.94
C GLY A 197 -2.57 -20.68 15.69
N GLU A 198 -3.39 -21.74 15.86
CA GLU A 198 -4.03 -22.46 14.77
C GLU A 198 -4.96 -21.58 13.92
N LEU A 199 -5.74 -20.70 14.55
CA LEU A 199 -6.64 -19.80 13.84
C LEU A 199 -5.89 -18.83 12.91
N ALA A 200 -4.76 -18.29 13.37
CA ALA A 200 -3.93 -17.42 12.55
C ALA A 200 -3.35 -18.17 11.36
N ASP A 201 -2.91 -19.41 11.55
CA ASP A 201 -2.35 -20.25 10.49
C ASP A 201 -3.41 -20.65 9.46
N GLU A 202 -4.62 -20.97 9.93
CA GLU A 202 -5.75 -21.29 9.08
C GLU A 202 -6.16 -20.10 8.20
N LEU A 203 -6.37 -18.91 8.78
CA LEU A 203 -6.73 -17.71 8.04
C LEU A 203 -5.61 -17.30 7.06
N ARG A 204 -4.34 -17.49 7.45
CA ARG A 204 -3.19 -17.25 6.57
C ARG A 204 -3.19 -18.18 5.36
N ALA A 205 -3.50 -19.45 5.57
CA ALA A 205 -3.56 -20.44 4.49
C ALA A 205 -4.75 -20.16 3.56
N ARG A 206 -5.96 -19.98 4.10
CA ARG A 206 -7.18 -19.66 3.34
C ARG A 206 -7.01 -18.37 2.55
N GLY A 207 -6.53 -17.31 3.21
CA GLY A 207 -6.30 -16.00 2.60
C GLY A 207 -5.07 -15.94 1.70
N ARG A 208 -4.23 -17.00 1.63
CA ARG A 208 -2.93 -17.00 0.93
C ARG A 208 -2.08 -15.79 1.32
N GLU A 209 -2.02 -15.51 2.63
CA GLU A 209 -1.39 -14.30 3.16
C GLU A 209 0.13 -14.46 3.28
N TYR A 210 0.78 -14.38 2.11
CA TYR A 210 2.22 -14.40 1.97
C TYR A 210 2.68 -13.18 1.16
N GLY A 211 3.85 -12.66 1.46
CA GLY A 211 4.41 -11.51 0.74
C GLY A 211 4.71 -11.86 -0.71
N THR A 212 4.10 -11.13 -1.65
CA THR A 212 4.24 -11.39 -3.10
C THR A 212 5.70 -11.38 -3.56
N THR A 213 6.53 -10.55 -2.95
CA THR A 213 7.94 -10.37 -3.32
C THR A 213 8.87 -11.26 -2.51
N THR A 214 8.58 -11.45 -1.22
CA THR A 214 9.49 -12.11 -0.26
C THR A 214 9.04 -13.51 0.11
N GLY A 215 7.80 -13.90 -0.18
CA GLY A 215 7.20 -15.17 0.26
C GLY A 215 7.02 -15.27 1.79
N ARG A 216 7.34 -14.21 2.56
CA ARG A 216 7.22 -14.24 4.01
C ARG A 216 5.75 -14.37 4.43
N PRO A 217 5.42 -15.18 5.45
CA PRO A 217 4.09 -15.22 6.00
C PRO A 217 3.73 -13.85 6.59
N ARG A 218 2.51 -13.40 6.33
CA ARG A 218 1.98 -12.19 6.95
C ARG A 218 1.45 -12.50 8.34
N ARG A 219 1.65 -11.57 9.26
CA ARG A 219 0.92 -11.53 10.52
C ARG A 219 -0.54 -11.25 10.18
N ILE A 220 -1.46 -11.83 10.92
CA ILE A 220 -2.89 -11.74 10.65
C ILE A 220 -3.64 -11.41 11.95
N GLY A 221 -4.75 -10.72 11.84
CA GLY A 221 -5.56 -10.33 13.00
C GLY A 221 -6.99 -10.01 12.63
N TRP A 222 -7.86 -9.91 13.62
CA TRP A 222 -9.24 -9.46 13.45
C TRP A 222 -9.30 -8.06 12.85
N LEU A 223 -10.39 -7.74 12.15
CA LEU A 223 -10.58 -6.41 11.58
C LEU A 223 -10.53 -5.35 12.68
N ASP A 224 -9.63 -4.40 12.53
CA ASP A 224 -9.43 -3.29 13.46
C ASP A 224 -10.19 -2.05 12.94
N LEU A 225 -11.39 -1.86 13.46
CA LEU A 225 -12.26 -0.76 13.05
C LEU A 225 -11.77 0.59 13.58
N VAL A 226 -10.98 0.63 14.67
CA VAL A 226 -10.38 1.87 15.17
C VAL A 226 -9.32 2.36 14.17
N ALA A 227 -8.45 1.46 13.72
CA ALA A 227 -7.45 1.78 12.70
C ALA A 227 -8.11 2.09 11.34
N LEU A 228 -9.16 1.35 10.96
CA LEU A 228 -9.88 1.58 9.71
C LEU A 228 -10.64 2.91 9.70
N ARG A 229 -11.27 3.30 10.83
CA ARG A 229 -11.91 4.62 11.00
C ARG A 229 -10.88 5.76 10.91
N TYR A 230 -9.71 5.57 11.51
CA TYR A 230 -8.62 6.52 11.34
C TYR A 230 -8.19 6.62 9.87
N ALA A 231 -8.01 5.49 9.18
CA ALA A 231 -7.69 5.46 7.74
C ALA A 231 -8.79 6.13 6.90
N ALA A 232 -10.07 5.87 7.18
CA ALA A 232 -11.19 6.49 6.49
C ALA A 232 -11.16 8.02 6.64
N ARG A 233 -10.88 8.53 7.84
CA ARG A 233 -10.80 9.96 8.13
C ARG A 233 -9.65 10.65 7.41
N ILE A 234 -8.43 10.11 7.47
CA ILE A 234 -7.25 10.77 6.85
C ILE A 234 -7.29 10.73 5.32
N ASN A 235 -8.04 9.77 4.76
CA ASN A 235 -8.24 9.65 3.31
C ASN A 235 -9.56 10.27 2.84
N THR A 236 -10.45 10.69 3.74
CA THR A 236 -11.80 11.18 3.40
C THR A 236 -12.55 10.20 2.48
N LEU A 237 -12.60 8.91 2.88
CA LEU A 237 -13.19 7.87 2.04
C LEU A 237 -14.65 8.17 1.73
N THR A 238 -15.00 8.08 0.45
CA THR A 238 -16.40 8.20 -0.02
C THR A 238 -17.06 6.83 -0.14
N ALA A 239 -16.27 5.76 -0.28
CA ALA A 239 -16.74 4.40 -0.34
C ALA A 239 -15.68 3.41 0.17
N LEU A 240 -16.13 2.23 0.59
CA LEU A 240 -15.29 1.12 1.02
C LEU A 240 -15.46 -0.07 0.05
N VAL A 241 -14.35 -0.67 -0.33
CA VAL A 241 -14.29 -1.96 -1.01
C VAL A 241 -13.85 -3.00 0.03
N MET A 242 -14.75 -3.90 0.41
CA MET A 242 -14.44 -4.99 1.33
C MET A 242 -14.01 -6.23 0.55
N THR A 243 -12.79 -6.69 0.75
CA THR A 243 -12.24 -7.87 0.08
C THR A 243 -12.01 -9.01 1.06
N LYS A 244 -11.86 -10.23 0.54
CA LYS A 244 -11.53 -11.40 1.36
C LYS A 244 -12.63 -11.80 2.36
N LEU A 245 -13.88 -11.47 2.09
CA LEU A 245 -14.99 -11.89 2.94
C LEU A 245 -15.13 -13.42 2.97
N ASP A 246 -14.87 -14.08 1.86
CA ASP A 246 -14.80 -15.52 1.69
C ASP A 246 -13.84 -16.24 2.66
N VAL A 247 -12.81 -15.56 3.11
CA VAL A 247 -11.79 -16.14 4.01
C VAL A 247 -12.35 -16.35 5.43
N LEU A 248 -13.39 -15.60 5.80
CA LEU A 248 -14.05 -15.71 7.12
C LEU A 248 -15.13 -16.80 7.18
N SER A 249 -15.55 -17.39 6.05
CA SER A 249 -16.50 -18.51 6.02
C SER A 249 -16.02 -19.67 6.92
N GLY A 250 -16.91 -20.29 7.67
CA GLY A 250 -16.61 -21.35 8.60
C GLY A 250 -16.09 -20.88 9.96
N LEU A 251 -16.13 -19.58 10.24
CA LEU A 251 -15.83 -19.02 11.56
C LEU A 251 -17.13 -18.57 12.25
N ASP A 252 -17.30 -18.96 13.50
CA ASP A 252 -18.38 -18.50 14.37
C ASP A 252 -17.88 -18.51 15.84
N PRO A 253 -17.78 -17.35 16.52
CA PRO A 253 -18.04 -15.99 16.01
C PRO A 253 -16.91 -15.42 15.13
N VAL A 254 -17.24 -14.37 14.39
CA VAL A 254 -16.27 -13.46 13.74
C VAL A 254 -16.10 -12.23 14.63
N CYS A 255 -14.86 -11.85 14.94
CA CYS A 255 -14.61 -10.72 15.82
C CYS A 255 -14.15 -9.46 15.04
N VAL A 256 -14.50 -8.29 15.61
CA VAL A 256 -14.02 -6.98 15.15
C VAL A 256 -13.59 -6.13 16.34
N CYS A 257 -12.54 -5.32 16.17
CA CYS A 257 -12.08 -4.42 17.24
C CYS A 257 -12.76 -3.05 17.09
N THR A 258 -13.47 -2.61 18.14
CA THR A 258 -14.23 -1.35 18.14
C THR A 258 -13.63 -0.25 19.02
N ALA A 259 -12.76 -0.61 19.97
CA ALA A 259 -12.06 0.30 20.86
C ALA A 259 -10.75 -0.34 21.33
N TYR A 260 -9.88 0.46 21.94
CA TYR A 260 -8.71 -0.04 22.65
C TYR A 260 -8.81 0.31 24.14
N ARG A 261 -8.13 -0.48 24.96
CA ARG A 261 -7.85 -0.15 26.35
C ARG A 261 -6.35 0.09 26.50
N SER A 262 -5.97 1.25 27.04
CA SER A 262 -4.56 1.56 27.33
C SER A 262 -4.01 0.72 28.48
N ALA A 263 -2.70 0.69 28.63
CA ALA A 263 -2.03 0.01 29.75
C ALA A 263 -2.45 0.56 31.13
N GLU A 264 -2.83 1.84 31.16
CA GLU A 264 -3.32 2.53 32.37
C GLU A 264 -4.84 2.28 32.63
N GLY A 265 -5.50 1.51 31.77
CA GLY A 265 -6.90 1.13 31.88
C GLY A 265 -7.90 2.14 31.30
N ALA A 266 -7.44 3.17 30.59
CA ALA A 266 -8.33 4.11 29.91
C ALA A 266 -8.84 3.52 28.60
N ASP A 267 -10.14 3.71 28.33
CA ASP A 267 -10.72 3.33 27.04
C ASP A 267 -10.40 4.41 25.98
N LEU A 268 -9.95 3.94 24.83
CA LEU A 268 -9.58 4.76 23.67
C LEU A 268 -10.48 4.38 22.50
N ASP A 269 -11.29 5.31 22.08
CA ASP A 269 -12.18 5.20 20.91
C ASP A 269 -11.51 5.69 19.60
N HIS A 270 -10.27 6.11 19.67
CA HIS A 270 -9.50 6.66 18.56
C HIS A 270 -8.12 6.00 18.44
N PHE A 271 -7.56 6.06 17.24
CA PHE A 271 -6.23 5.53 16.96
C PHE A 271 -5.16 6.38 17.67
N PRO A 272 -4.34 5.80 18.58
CA PRO A 272 -3.36 6.56 19.33
C PRO A 272 -2.24 7.07 18.42
N TYR A 273 -1.91 8.36 18.51
CA TYR A 273 -0.80 8.94 17.77
C TYR A 273 0.58 8.51 18.31
N HIS A 274 0.64 8.10 19.58
CA HIS A 274 1.90 7.74 20.23
C HIS A 274 2.17 6.25 20.13
N GLN A 275 3.29 5.88 19.52
CA GLN A 275 3.65 4.48 19.24
C GLN A 275 3.73 3.62 20.52
N THR A 276 4.29 4.17 21.61
CA THR A 276 4.36 3.42 22.88
C THR A 276 2.96 3.05 23.39
N VAL A 277 1.98 3.95 23.25
CA VAL A 277 0.60 3.64 23.63
C VAL A 277 0.06 2.51 22.74
N LEU A 278 0.20 2.66 21.41
CA LEU A 278 -0.32 1.67 20.45
C LEU A 278 0.30 0.27 20.62
N HIS A 279 1.55 0.18 21.05
CA HIS A 279 2.21 -1.10 21.33
C HIS A 279 1.67 -1.83 22.57
N HIS A 280 1.00 -1.13 23.49
CA HIS A 280 0.57 -1.67 24.76
C HIS A 280 -0.97 -1.62 24.96
N VAL A 281 -1.72 -1.26 23.91
CA VAL A 281 -3.18 -1.34 24.00
C VAL A 281 -3.66 -2.79 23.94
N THR A 282 -4.78 -3.02 24.60
CA THR A 282 -5.56 -4.27 24.45
C THR A 282 -6.78 -3.96 23.59
N PRO A 283 -7.07 -4.73 22.53
CA PRO A 283 -8.24 -4.50 21.70
C PRO A 283 -9.52 -4.91 22.47
N HIS A 284 -10.56 -4.11 22.33
CA HIS A 284 -11.91 -4.48 22.71
C HIS A 284 -12.58 -5.12 21.50
N LEU A 285 -12.77 -6.44 21.57
CA LEU A 285 -13.35 -7.24 20.51
C LEU A 285 -14.86 -7.38 20.73
N VAL A 286 -15.63 -7.18 19.68
CA VAL A 286 -17.05 -7.47 19.58
C VAL A 286 -17.22 -8.70 18.71
N GLU A 287 -17.95 -9.68 19.23
CA GLU A 287 -18.31 -10.90 18.52
C GLU A 287 -19.55 -10.66 17.66
N LEU A 288 -19.44 -11.01 16.39
CA LEU A 288 -20.55 -10.99 15.43
C LEU A 288 -20.86 -12.42 15.00
N PRO A 289 -22.11 -12.72 14.62
CA PRO A 289 -22.47 -14.03 14.08
C PRO A 289 -21.59 -14.38 12.88
N GLY A 290 -21.12 -15.62 12.83
CA GLY A 290 -20.38 -16.17 11.70
C GLY A 290 -21.29 -16.82 10.65
N TRP A 291 -20.68 -17.38 9.63
CA TRP A 291 -21.38 -18.12 8.56
C TRP A 291 -20.51 -19.25 8.04
N ASP A 292 -21.16 -20.39 7.72
CA ASP A 292 -20.47 -21.57 7.21
C ASP A 292 -20.51 -21.68 5.67
N ASP A 293 -21.39 -20.92 5.02
CA ASP A 293 -21.60 -21.03 3.60
C ASP A 293 -20.40 -20.58 2.78
N ASP A 294 -20.14 -21.28 1.65
CA ASP A 294 -19.25 -20.79 0.60
C ASP A 294 -19.96 -19.67 -0.16
N ILE A 295 -19.43 -18.48 -0.06
CA ILE A 295 -19.98 -17.28 -0.69
C ILE A 295 -19.34 -16.96 -2.06
N GLY A 296 -18.45 -17.82 -2.57
CA GLY A 296 -17.69 -17.58 -3.81
C GLY A 296 -18.54 -17.42 -5.06
N ASP A 297 -19.76 -17.99 -5.05
CA ASP A 297 -20.71 -17.90 -6.16
C ASP A 297 -21.78 -16.82 -6.00
N CYS A 298 -21.82 -16.09 -4.87
CA CYS A 298 -22.72 -14.96 -4.66
C CYS A 298 -22.39 -13.81 -5.62
N ARG A 299 -23.40 -13.17 -6.20
CA ARG A 299 -23.27 -12.05 -7.14
C ARG A 299 -24.09 -10.84 -6.73
N THR A 300 -24.97 -10.98 -5.75
CA THR A 300 -25.77 -9.92 -5.15
C THR A 300 -25.66 -9.97 -3.63
N LEU A 301 -25.96 -8.87 -2.96
CA LEU A 301 -25.94 -8.83 -1.48
C LEU A 301 -26.99 -9.79 -0.88
N ASP A 302 -28.13 -9.95 -1.53
CA ASP A 302 -29.22 -10.80 -1.06
C ASP A 302 -28.87 -12.30 -1.09
N GLU A 303 -27.91 -12.70 -1.91
CA GLU A 303 -27.38 -14.07 -1.96
C GLU A 303 -26.39 -14.37 -0.82
N LEU A 304 -25.87 -13.34 -0.15
CA LEU A 304 -25.00 -13.54 1.00
C LEU A 304 -25.81 -14.05 2.22
N PRO A 305 -25.21 -14.90 3.07
CA PRO A 305 -25.78 -15.24 4.38
C PRO A 305 -26.12 -13.97 5.18
N GLU A 306 -27.17 -14.04 5.99
CA GLU A 306 -27.58 -12.90 6.83
C GLU A 306 -26.44 -12.39 7.72
N ALA A 307 -25.67 -13.30 8.33
CA ALA A 307 -24.51 -12.93 9.15
C ALA A 307 -23.43 -12.19 8.36
N ALA A 308 -23.15 -12.60 7.13
CA ALA A 308 -22.18 -11.93 6.28
C ALA A 308 -22.65 -10.52 5.86
N ARG A 309 -23.96 -10.34 5.59
CA ARG A 309 -24.55 -9.01 5.38
C ARG A 309 -24.46 -8.14 6.62
N GLY A 310 -24.84 -8.70 7.78
CA GLY A 310 -24.76 -8.02 9.07
C GLY A 310 -23.33 -7.57 9.41
N TYR A 311 -22.31 -8.38 9.04
CA TYR A 311 -20.91 -7.98 9.17
C TYR A 311 -20.57 -6.72 8.34
N LEU A 312 -21.01 -6.70 7.08
CA LEU A 312 -20.77 -5.55 6.18
C LEU A 312 -21.52 -4.29 6.65
N GLU A 313 -22.74 -4.45 7.12
CA GLU A 313 -23.57 -3.37 7.68
C GLU A 313 -22.91 -2.80 8.93
N PHE A 314 -22.49 -3.64 9.87
CA PHE A 314 -21.80 -3.23 11.09
C PHE A 314 -20.54 -2.41 10.78
N VAL A 315 -19.72 -2.87 9.83
CA VAL A 315 -18.51 -2.14 9.41
C VAL A 315 -18.89 -0.79 8.79
N SER A 316 -19.86 -0.76 7.89
CA SER A 316 -20.32 0.45 7.21
C SER A 316 -20.86 1.49 8.21
N GLU A 317 -21.70 1.08 9.16
CA GLU A 317 -22.27 1.95 10.20
C GLU A 317 -21.19 2.48 11.14
N PHE A 318 -20.28 1.62 11.59
CA PHE A 318 -19.18 2.04 12.48
C PHE A 318 -18.28 3.10 11.85
N LEU A 319 -18.04 3.00 10.55
CA LEU A 319 -17.19 3.93 9.81
C LEU A 319 -17.93 5.19 9.34
N GLY A 320 -19.23 5.13 9.17
CA GLY A 320 -20.01 6.13 8.44
C GLY A 320 -19.66 6.20 6.95
N VAL A 321 -19.11 5.12 6.39
CA VAL A 321 -18.68 5.02 4.99
C VAL A 321 -19.37 3.81 4.35
N PRO A 322 -20.09 3.97 3.23
CA PRO A 322 -20.81 2.88 2.61
C PRO A 322 -19.87 1.86 1.97
N VAL A 323 -20.20 0.59 2.09
CA VAL A 323 -19.56 -0.48 1.31
C VAL A 323 -20.13 -0.44 -0.10
N ALA A 324 -19.29 -0.19 -1.09
CA ALA A 324 -19.69 -0.10 -2.48
C ALA A 324 -19.42 -1.40 -3.28
N LEU A 325 -18.43 -2.18 -2.86
CA LEU A 325 -18.03 -3.42 -3.52
C LEU A 325 -17.56 -4.44 -2.50
N VAL A 326 -17.92 -5.71 -2.70
CA VAL A 326 -17.52 -6.83 -1.86
C VAL A 326 -16.84 -7.90 -2.72
N GLY A 327 -15.62 -8.28 -2.35
CA GLY A 327 -14.91 -9.42 -2.94
C GLY A 327 -15.22 -10.69 -2.17
N VAL A 328 -15.81 -11.65 -2.87
CA VAL A 328 -16.26 -12.95 -2.33
C VAL A 328 -15.40 -14.13 -2.82
N GLY A 329 -14.26 -13.83 -3.40
CA GLY A 329 -13.29 -14.80 -3.86
C GLY A 329 -12.11 -14.17 -4.61
N PRO A 330 -11.13 -14.97 -5.07
CA PRO A 330 -9.91 -14.49 -5.73
C PRO A 330 -10.11 -14.12 -7.22
N GLY A 331 -11.24 -14.48 -7.81
CA GLY A 331 -11.55 -14.22 -9.22
C GLY A 331 -12.00 -12.79 -9.45
N ARG A 332 -11.78 -12.27 -10.67
CA ARG A 332 -12.26 -10.93 -11.04
C ARG A 332 -13.76 -10.81 -11.13
N ASP A 333 -14.42 -11.90 -11.36
CA ASP A 333 -15.87 -12.09 -11.43
C ASP A 333 -16.51 -12.41 -10.08
N GLN A 334 -15.67 -12.67 -9.05
CA GLN A 334 -16.11 -12.95 -7.69
C GLN A 334 -16.23 -11.66 -6.87
N VAL A 335 -17.05 -10.73 -7.38
CA VAL A 335 -17.33 -9.44 -6.75
C VAL A 335 -18.82 -9.13 -6.78
N ILE A 336 -19.31 -8.50 -5.73
CA ILE A 336 -20.68 -8.00 -5.60
C ILE A 336 -20.63 -6.47 -5.60
N TRP A 337 -21.36 -5.83 -6.50
CA TRP A 337 -21.56 -4.39 -6.52
C TRP A 337 -22.73 -4.04 -5.60
N ALA A 338 -22.41 -3.46 -4.43
CA ALA A 338 -23.41 -3.05 -3.45
C ALA A 338 -24.05 -1.68 -3.79
N ARG A 339 -23.31 -0.85 -4.54
CA ARG A 339 -23.77 0.44 -5.08
C ARG A 339 -23.63 0.44 -6.59
N ARG A 340 -24.75 0.40 -7.33
CA ARG A 340 -24.72 0.48 -8.80
C ARG A 340 -24.52 1.91 -9.33
N GLU A 341 -24.81 2.95 -8.56
CA GLU A 341 -24.73 4.34 -8.99
C GLU A 341 -23.30 4.91 -9.05
N ALA A 342 -22.32 4.22 -8.45
CA ALA A 342 -20.91 4.52 -8.60
C ALA A 342 -20.25 3.74 -9.75
N ALA A 343 -21.04 3.07 -10.59
CA ALA A 343 -20.50 2.50 -11.80
C ALA A 343 -19.97 3.63 -12.68
N ILE A 344 -18.66 3.72 -12.77
CA ILE A 344 -17.89 4.52 -13.72
C ILE A 344 -18.68 4.51 -15.03
N ALA A 345 -19.36 5.64 -15.30
CA ALA A 345 -20.02 5.84 -16.57
C ALA A 345 -18.96 5.66 -17.66
N GLY A 346 -19.06 4.56 -18.40
CA GLY A 346 -18.10 4.11 -19.35
C GLY A 346 -18.01 4.99 -20.60
#